data_0c30d0c6125afb110af776707b6cdf90
#
_entry.id   0c30d0c6125afb110af776707b6cdf90
#
_cell.length_a   1.000
_cell.length_b   1.000
_cell.length_c   1.000
_cell.angle_alpha   90.00
_cell.angle_beta   90.00
_cell.angle_gamma   90.00
#
_symmetry.space_group_name_H-M   'P 1'
#
loop_
_entity.id
_entity.type
_entity.pdbx_description
1 polymer ?
#
loop_
_entity_poly.entity_id
_entity_poly.type
_entity_poly.pdbx_seq_one_letter_code
_entity_poly.pdbx_strand_id
1 'polypeptide(L)'
;MVYLTGDTHGDIQRFKQGKLRWLGKKDTVVVLGDFGFVWDGSAAERKRLDWLRKRPYTILFLDGSHENYDLLAQYPETELFGGRVQSLGGNVYHVCRGSVLELEGKSYLCFGGAESQDKDDREPGVNWWKQEMPSDEEYDTCRRNLEKVDYKVDYVLTHDAPSRFLDFTALALGESNRLHLFLDEILLKLTYEKWFFGCYHKDVQLSTKSRCVFCDVIPMGERRTGLFRR
;
A
#
# COMPACT_ATOMS: atom_id res chain seq x y z
N MET A 1 -5.27 -6.99 -14.71
CA MET A 1 -3.89 -7.23 -14.24
C MET A 1 -3.60 -6.31 -13.06
N VAL A 2 -2.85 -6.77 -12.05
CA VAL A 2 -2.44 -5.94 -10.90
C VAL A 2 -1.10 -5.25 -11.21
N TYR A 3 -0.98 -3.99 -10.81
CA TYR A 3 0.25 -3.19 -10.90
C TYR A 3 0.56 -2.59 -9.54
N LEU A 4 1.83 -2.64 -9.13
CA LEU A 4 2.29 -2.00 -7.90
C LEU A 4 3.10 -0.73 -8.24
N THR A 5 3.00 0.28 -7.41
CA THR A 5 3.88 1.46 -7.41
C THR A 5 4.04 1.94 -5.97
N GLY A 6 5.12 2.65 -5.69
CA GLY A 6 5.35 3.22 -4.36
C GLY A 6 4.66 4.56 -4.15
N ASP A 7 5.14 5.26 -3.17
CA ASP A 7 4.67 6.53 -2.64
C ASP A 7 4.35 7.55 -3.72
N THR A 8 3.14 8.08 -3.73
CA THR A 8 2.70 9.06 -4.74
C THR A 8 2.65 10.49 -4.23
N HIS A 9 2.57 10.71 -2.91
CA HIS A 9 2.57 12.03 -2.26
C HIS A 9 1.65 13.07 -2.94
N GLY A 10 0.48 12.63 -3.41
CA GLY A 10 -0.48 13.51 -4.10
C GLY A 10 -0.03 13.98 -5.48
N ASP A 11 1.04 13.42 -6.05
CA ASP A 11 1.49 13.74 -7.41
C ASP A 11 0.61 13.06 -8.45
N ILE A 12 -0.36 13.82 -8.98
CA ILE A 12 -1.27 13.37 -10.04
C ILE A 12 -0.55 13.01 -11.35
N GLN A 13 0.68 13.48 -11.58
CA GLN A 13 1.42 13.17 -12.81
C GLN A 13 1.82 11.70 -12.87
N ARG A 14 2.02 11.05 -11.70
CA ARG A 14 2.26 9.60 -11.61
C ARG A 14 1.20 8.78 -12.34
N PHE A 15 -0.07 9.24 -12.29
CA PHE A 15 -1.22 8.58 -12.94
C PHE A 15 -1.49 9.07 -14.36
N LYS A 16 -0.96 10.25 -14.76
CA LYS A 16 -1.14 10.83 -16.08
C LYS A 16 -0.07 10.43 -17.07
N GLN A 17 1.00 9.82 -16.61
CA GLN A 17 2.17 9.48 -17.43
C GLN A 17 2.46 7.98 -17.41
N GLY A 18 3.44 7.56 -18.20
CA GLY A 18 3.95 6.19 -18.22
C GLY A 18 2.87 5.13 -18.45
N LYS A 19 3.02 4.02 -17.77
CA LYS A 19 2.15 2.84 -17.92
C LYS A 19 0.75 3.06 -17.34
N LEU A 20 0.64 3.77 -16.20
CA LEU A 20 -0.63 3.99 -15.49
C LEU A 20 -1.66 4.75 -16.34
N ARG A 21 -1.21 5.63 -17.25
CA ARG A 21 -2.09 6.36 -18.16
C ARG A 21 -2.95 5.45 -19.05
N TRP A 22 -2.45 4.26 -19.38
CA TRP A 22 -3.04 3.38 -20.39
C TRP A 22 -3.81 2.19 -19.83
N LEU A 23 -4.00 2.15 -18.50
CA LEU A 23 -4.70 1.07 -17.83
C LEU A 23 -6.20 1.14 -18.09
N GLY A 24 -6.85 -0.03 -18.11
CA GLY A 24 -8.26 -0.19 -18.43
C GLY A 24 -9.08 -0.80 -17.29
N LYS A 25 -10.36 -1.06 -17.53
CA LYS A 25 -11.35 -1.49 -16.52
C LYS A 25 -11.00 -2.77 -15.76
N LYS A 26 -10.14 -3.63 -16.33
CA LYS A 26 -9.71 -4.90 -15.72
C LYS A 26 -8.41 -4.78 -14.96
N ASP A 27 -7.81 -3.59 -14.94
CA ASP A 27 -6.55 -3.37 -14.26
C ASP A 27 -6.79 -2.83 -12.84
N THR A 28 -5.89 -3.18 -11.94
CA THR A 28 -5.85 -2.67 -10.57
C THR A 28 -4.46 -2.11 -10.29
N VAL A 29 -4.38 -0.91 -9.76
CA VAL A 29 -3.14 -0.31 -9.26
C VAL A 29 -3.17 -0.38 -7.75
N VAL A 30 -2.08 -0.83 -7.12
CA VAL A 30 -1.89 -0.74 -5.67
C VAL A 30 -0.72 0.20 -5.39
N VAL A 31 -1.00 1.28 -4.66
CA VAL A 31 0.00 2.22 -4.16
C VAL A 31 0.46 1.76 -2.78
N LEU A 32 1.77 1.59 -2.60
CA LEU A 32 2.36 0.99 -1.40
C LEU A 32 2.58 2.02 -0.26
N GLY A 33 1.57 2.85 0.00
CA GLY A 33 1.57 3.86 1.05
C GLY A 33 1.86 5.27 0.55
N ASP A 34 1.76 6.24 1.44
CA ASP A 34 1.96 7.66 1.19
C ASP A 34 1.24 8.12 -0.09
N PHE A 35 -0.07 7.82 -0.14
CA PHE A 35 -0.91 8.15 -1.30
C PHE A 35 -1.00 9.66 -1.49
N GLY A 36 -1.21 10.42 -0.38
CA GLY A 36 -1.12 11.86 -0.33
C GLY A 36 -2.23 12.61 -1.09
N PHE A 37 -3.35 11.96 -1.40
CA PHE A 37 -4.55 12.60 -1.98
C PHE A 37 -5.69 12.75 -0.96
N VAL A 38 -5.39 12.48 0.32
CA VAL A 38 -6.25 12.72 1.47
C VAL A 38 -5.38 13.39 2.53
N TRP A 39 -5.08 14.69 2.35
CA TRP A 39 -4.13 15.41 3.20
C TRP A 39 -4.71 16.68 3.83
N ASP A 40 -5.04 17.67 3.02
CA ASP A 40 -5.47 18.99 3.49
C ASP A 40 -6.98 19.26 3.29
N GLY A 41 -7.69 18.39 2.59
CA GLY A 41 -9.09 18.56 2.24
C GLY A 41 -9.39 19.80 1.39
N SER A 42 -8.37 20.40 0.75
CA SER A 42 -8.53 21.58 -0.08
C SER A 42 -9.36 21.32 -1.35
N ALA A 43 -9.85 22.38 -1.98
CA ALA A 43 -10.51 22.27 -3.26
C ALA A 43 -9.58 21.72 -4.36
N ALA A 44 -8.28 22.01 -4.27
CA ALA A 44 -7.28 21.49 -5.19
C ALA A 44 -7.08 19.98 -5.02
N GLU A 45 -6.99 19.50 -3.78
CA GLU A 45 -6.89 18.08 -3.47
C GLU A 45 -8.15 17.33 -3.89
N ARG A 46 -9.34 17.81 -3.51
CA ARG A 46 -10.61 17.22 -3.95
C ARG A 46 -10.69 17.08 -5.47
N LYS A 47 -10.25 18.10 -6.22
CA LYS A 47 -10.22 18.06 -7.69
C LYS A 47 -9.27 16.96 -8.22
N ARG A 48 -8.12 16.75 -7.57
CA ARG A 48 -7.19 15.66 -7.94
C ARG A 48 -7.79 14.29 -7.63
N LEU A 49 -8.37 14.13 -6.44
CA LEU A 49 -9.06 12.89 -6.03
C LEU A 49 -10.25 12.57 -6.94
N ASP A 50 -11.06 13.57 -7.32
CA ASP A 50 -12.18 13.40 -8.27
C ASP A 50 -11.70 12.97 -9.67
N TRP A 51 -10.51 13.41 -10.08
CA TRP A 51 -9.92 12.95 -11.32
C TRP A 51 -9.52 11.46 -11.22
N LEU A 52 -8.95 11.01 -10.08
CA LEU A 52 -8.62 9.61 -9.84
C LEU A 52 -9.88 8.72 -9.79
N ARG A 53 -10.94 9.17 -9.10
CA ARG A 53 -12.23 8.48 -9.03
C ARG A 53 -12.85 8.16 -10.39
N LYS A 54 -12.51 8.92 -11.42
CA LYS A 54 -12.99 8.76 -12.80
C LYS A 54 -12.09 7.87 -13.65
N ARG A 55 -11.02 7.29 -13.09
CA ARG A 55 -10.18 6.36 -13.87
C ARG A 55 -10.93 5.07 -14.16
N PRO A 56 -10.69 4.44 -15.34
CA PRO A 56 -11.38 3.19 -15.66
C PRO A 56 -10.94 1.99 -14.82
N TYR A 57 -9.75 2.03 -14.23
CA TYR A 57 -9.15 0.98 -13.41
C TYR A 57 -9.36 1.23 -11.92
N THR A 58 -9.25 0.17 -11.12
CA THR A 58 -9.30 0.26 -9.67
C THR A 58 -7.98 0.79 -9.11
N ILE A 59 -8.05 1.70 -8.17
CA ILE A 59 -6.91 2.21 -7.41
C ILE A 59 -7.09 1.78 -5.96
N LEU A 60 -6.19 0.94 -5.48
CA LEU A 60 -6.04 0.57 -4.08
C LEU A 60 -4.81 1.31 -3.54
N PHE A 61 -4.84 1.73 -2.30
CA PHE A 61 -3.64 2.23 -1.64
C PHE A 61 -3.56 1.76 -0.19
N LEU A 62 -2.34 1.57 0.27
CA LEU A 62 -2.03 1.43 1.68
C LEU A 62 -1.84 2.82 2.27
N ASP A 63 -2.04 2.96 3.55
CA ASP A 63 -1.65 4.17 4.27
C ASP A 63 -0.16 4.14 4.62
N GLY A 64 0.41 5.32 4.84
CA GLY A 64 1.80 5.52 5.25
C GLY A 64 1.92 6.60 6.31
N SER A 65 3.00 7.36 6.30
CA SER A 65 3.22 8.51 7.19
C SER A 65 2.64 9.82 6.65
N HIS A 66 2.24 9.86 5.37
CA HIS A 66 1.71 11.05 4.70
C HIS A 66 0.22 10.91 4.34
N GLU A 67 -0.60 10.56 5.36
CA GLU A 67 -2.06 10.55 5.27
C GLU A 67 -2.66 11.39 6.39
N ASN A 68 -3.75 12.11 6.09
CA ASN A 68 -4.57 12.74 7.11
C ASN A 68 -5.58 11.71 7.62
N TYR A 69 -5.27 11.09 8.74
CA TYR A 69 -6.08 10.00 9.30
C TYR A 69 -7.47 10.47 9.79
N ASP A 70 -7.63 11.75 10.16
CA ASP A 70 -8.92 12.31 10.54
C ASP A 70 -9.84 12.47 9.32
N LEU A 71 -9.28 12.81 8.16
CA LEU A 71 -10.04 12.83 6.91
C LEU A 71 -10.27 11.41 6.38
N LEU A 72 -9.28 10.53 6.47
CA LEU A 72 -9.38 9.15 6.02
C LEU A 72 -10.47 8.39 6.80
N ALA A 73 -10.55 8.60 8.11
CA ALA A 73 -11.57 7.98 8.97
C ALA A 73 -13.02 8.36 8.62
N GLN A 74 -13.25 9.40 7.83
CA GLN A 74 -14.60 9.80 7.41
C GLN A 74 -15.14 8.96 6.25
N TYR A 75 -14.30 8.19 5.57
CA TYR A 75 -14.73 7.34 4.47
C TYR A 75 -15.32 6.02 4.97
N PRO A 76 -16.45 5.58 4.40
CA PRO A 76 -17.13 4.37 4.85
C PRO A 76 -16.30 3.12 4.56
N GLU A 77 -16.27 2.22 5.53
CA GLU A 77 -15.72 0.88 5.33
C GLU A 77 -16.68 0.01 4.50
N THR A 78 -16.11 -0.84 3.69
CA THR A 78 -16.81 -1.86 2.89
C THR A 78 -15.89 -3.05 2.66
N GLU A 79 -16.40 -4.08 2.00
CA GLU A 79 -15.62 -5.24 1.58
C GLU A 79 -15.35 -5.17 0.08
N LEU A 80 -14.11 -5.41 -0.32
CA LEU A 80 -13.70 -5.50 -1.73
C LEU A 80 -12.59 -6.56 -1.87
N PHE A 81 -12.71 -7.41 -2.89
CA PHE A 81 -11.74 -8.48 -3.15
C PHE A 81 -11.48 -9.40 -1.94
N GLY A 82 -12.49 -9.65 -1.11
CA GLY A 82 -12.39 -10.50 0.08
C GLY A 82 -11.76 -9.84 1.31
N GLY A 83 -11.34 -8.58 1.23
CA GLY A 83 -10.75 -7.85 2.34
C GLY A 83 -11.49 -6.54 2.66
N ARG A 84 -11.17 -5.98 3.82
CA ARG A 84 -11.75 -4.73 4.33
C ARG A 84 -11.07 -3.52 3.69
N VAL A 85 -11.87 -2.59 3.18
CA VAL A 85 -11.38 -1.34 2.56
C VAL A 85 -12.26 -0.16 2.96
N GLN A 86 -11.75 1.06 2.86
CA GLN A 86 -12.54 2.29 2.91
C GLN A 86 -12.76 2.82 1.50
N SER A 87 -14.02 3.13 1.14
CA SER A 87 -14.35 3.64 -0.19
C SER A 87 -14.20 5.16 -0.24
N LEU A 88 -13.23 5.64 -1.02
CA LEU A 88 -13.07 7.07 -1.27
C LEU A 88 -14.01 7.57 -2.39
N GLY A 89 -14.81 6.69 -2.95
CA GLY A 89 -15.70 6.94 -4.07
C GLY A 89 -15.09 6.62 -5.44
N GLY A 90 -15.93 6.35 -6.42
CA GLY A 90 -15.50 5.86 -7.74
C GLY A 90 -14.74 4.54 -7.61
N ASN A 91 -13.56 4.49 -8.19
CA ASN A 91 -12.70 3.30 -8.18
C ASN A 91 -11.48 3.44 -7.23
N VAL A 92 -11.55 4.29 -6.20
CA VAL A 92 -10.45 4.57 -5.27
C VAL A 92 -10.79 4.02 -3.88
N TYR A 93 -9.90 3.19 -3.32
CA TYR A 93 -10.09 2.54 -2.04
C TYR A 93 -8.80 2.52 -1.23
N HIS A 94 -8.92 2.85 0.06
CA HIS A 94 -7.90 2.60 1.06
C HIS A 94 -8.05 1.16 1.56
N VAL A 95 -6.97 0.38 1.58
CA VAL A 95 -6.98 -0.99 2.08
C VAL A 95 -6.71 -0.98 3.58
N CYS A 96 -7.68 -1.43 4.38
CA CYS A 96 -7.52 -1.51 5.83
C CYS A 96 -6.40 -2.47 6.20
N ARG A 97 -5.58 -2.10 7.17
CA ARG A 97 -4.41 -2.87 7.63
C ARG A 97 -4.78 -4.30 8.02
N GLY A 98 -3.96 -5.26 7.60
CA GLY A 98 -4.16 -6.69 7.86
C GLY A 98 -5.20 -7.36 6.96
N SER A 99 -5.72 -6.68 5.93
CA SER A 99 -6.58 -7.30 4.93
C SER A 99 -5.79 -8.26 4.04
N VAL A 100 -6.39 -9.39 3.73
CA VAL A 100 -5.91 -10.32 2.69
C VAL A 100 -6.86 -10.19 1.50
N LEU A 101 -6.34 -9.70 0.37
CA LEU A 101 -7.11 -9.48 -0.85
C LEU A 101 -6.90 -10.62 -1.85
N GLU A 102 -7.95 -10.97 -2.60
CA GLU A 102 -7.90 -11.91 -3.71
C GLU A 102 -7.95 -11.13 -5.05
N LEU A 103 -6.80 -10.99 -5.72
CA LEU A 103 -6.68 -10.27 -6.99
C LEU A 103 -6.10 -11.18 -8.07
N GLU A 104 -6.81 -11.34 -9.18
CA GLU A 104 -6.38 -12.19 -10.32
C GLU A 104 -6.04 -13.64 -9.92
N GLY A 105 -6.72 -14.18 -8.91
CA GLY A 105 -6.50 -15.54 -8.40
C GLY A 105 -5.23 -15.70 -7.55
N LYS A 106 -4.71 -14.60 -7.02
CA LYS A 106 -3.57 -14.52 -6.11
C LYS A 106 -3.97 -13.81 -4.83
N SER A 107 -3.43 -14.26 -3.70
CA SER A 107 -3.66 -13.67 -2.38
C SER A 107 -2.60 -12.64 -2.02
N TYR A 108 -3.04 -11.50 -1.49
CA TYR A 108 -2.20 -10.36 -1.15
C TYR A 108 -2.46 -9.94 0.31
N LEU A 109 -1.51 -10.17 1.21
CA LEU A 109 -1.53 -9.51 2.51
C LEU A 109 -1.21 -8.03 2.33
N CYS A 110 -2.04 -7.14 2.86
CA CYS A 110 -1.88 -5.69 2.80
C CYS A 110 -1.74 -5.12 4.22
N PHE A 111 -0.67 -4.36 4.48
CA PHE A 111 -0.44 -3.74 5.77
C PHE A 111 0.27 -2.39 5.62
N GLY A 112 -0.45 -1.29 5.87
CA GLY A 112 0.06 0.08 5.83
C GLY A 112 0.73 0.51 7.13
N GLY A 113 1.04 1.80 7.21
CA GLY A 113 1.66 2.47 8.34
C GLY A 113 3.17 2.61 8.22
N ALA A 114 3.68 3.66 8.84
CA ALA A 114 5.10 3.93 9.07
C ALA A 114 5.24 4.95 10.19
N GLU A 115 6.41 5.06 10.79
CA GLU A 115 6.70 6.11 11.76
C GLU A 115 7.44 7.28 11.10
N SER A 116 6.89 8.50 11.20
CA SER A 116 7.56 9.71 10.73
C SER A 116 8.84 9.96 11.50
N GLN A 117 9.96 10.07 10.78
CA GLN A 117 11.29 10.34 11.38
C GLN A 117 11.39 11.73 12.02
N ASP A 118 10.59 12.67 11.52
CA ASP A 118 10.54 14.08 11.93
C ASP A 118 9.28 14.41 12.76
N LYS A 119 8.66 13.39 13.39
CA LYS A 119 7.42 13.57 14.17
C LYS A 119 7.52 14.62 15.27
N ASP A 120 8.71 14.77 15.87
CA ASP A 120 8.95 15.74 16.96
C ASP A 120 8.96 17.19 16.46
N ASP A 121 9.17 17.40 15.16
CA ASP A 121 9.11 18.70 14.48
C ASP A 121 7.75 19.00 13.85
N ARG A 122 6.78 18.07 14.00
CA ARG A 122 5.45 18.17 13.40
C ARG A 122 4.38 18.51 14.42
N GLU A 123 3.27 19.06 13.93
CA GLU A 123 2.10 19.46 14.74
C GLU A 123 1.02 18.36 14.70
N PRO A 124 0.66 17.74 15.85
CA PRO A 124 -0.37 16.72 15.93
C PRO A 124 -1.74 17.22 15.44
N GLY A 125 -2.41 16.43 14.59
CA GLY A 125 -3.70 16.75 13.99
C GLY A 125 -3.66 17.78 12.86
N VAL A 126 -2.46 18.25 12.48
CA VAL A 126 -2.25 19.20 11.38
C VAL A 126 -1.41 18.59 10.28
N ASN A 127 -0.24 18.05 10.63
CA ASN A 127 0.68 17.45 9.69
C ASN A 127 1.34 16.16 10.23
N TRP A 128 0.84 15.66 11.36
CA TRP A 128 1.20 14.38 11.97
C TRP A 128 0.03 13.78 12.75
N TRP A 129 -0.16 12.49 12.64
CA TRP A 129 -1.17 11.71 13.34
C TRP A 129 -0.56 10.46 13.96
N LYS A 130 -0.83 10.20 15.24
CA LYS A 130 -0.34 8.97 15.91
C LYS A 130 -0.84 7.68 15.22
N GLN A 131 -1.90 7.76 14.45
CA GLN A 131 -2.49 6.67 13.68
C GLN A 131 -1.61 6.25 12.49
N GLU A 132 -0.55 6.99 12.15
CA GLU A 132 0.46 6.49 11.20
C GLU A 132 1.07 5.18 11.70
N MET A 133 1.18 5.01 13.02
CA MET A 133 1.54 3.75 13.65
C MET A 133 0.30 2.89 13.92
N PRO A 134 0.34 1.59 13.57
CA PRO A 134 -0.79 0.70 13.76
C PRO A 134 -1.17 0.52 15.24
N SER A 135 -2.47 0.40 15.50
CA SER A 135 -3.03 0.05 16.80
C SER A 135 -2.89 -1.44 17.12
N ASP A 136 -3.06 -1.81 18.42
CA ASP A 136 -3.09 -3.20 18.84
C ASP A 136 -4.15 -4.02 18.09
N GLU A 137 -5.33 -3.43 17.90
CA GLU A 137 -6.44 -4.10 17.19
C GLU A 137 -6.10 -4.38 15.72
N GLU A 138 -5.35 -3.51 15.04
CA GLU A 138 -4.93 -3.73 13.65
C GLU A 138 -3.88 -4.83 13.56
N TYR A 139 -2.92 -4.90 14.51
CA TYR A 139 -1.98 -6.03 14.60
C TYR A 139 -2.71 -7.35 14.82
N ASP A 140 -3.67 -7.40 15.76
CA ASP A 140 -4.45 -8.60 16.06
C ASP A 140 -5.38 -8.99 14.91
N THR A 141 -5.96 -8.01 14.23
CA THR A 141 -6.76 -8.25 13.01
C THR A 141 -5.92 -8.90 11.91
N CYS A 142 -4.69 -8.44 11.72
CA CYS A 142 -3.75 -9.05 10.77
C CYS A 142 -3.47 -10.51 11.15
N ARG A 143 -3.14 -10.79 12.42
CA ARG A 143 -2.89 -12.16 12.91
C ARG A 143 -4.09 -13.07 12.66
N ARG A 144 -5.30 -12.63 13.07
CA ARG A 144 -6.55 -13.39 12.83
C ARG A 144 -6.82 -13.66 11.35
N ASN A 145 -6.54 -12.72 10.48
CA ASN A 145 -6.73 -12.92 9.03
C ASN A 145 -5.69 -13.86 8.44
N LEU A 146 -4.45 -13.81 8.92
CA LEU A 146 -3.41 -14.76 8.50
C LEU A 146 -3.68 -16.18 9.01
N GLU A 147 -4.22 -16.33 10.21
CA GLU A 147 -4.66 -17.64 10.74
C GLU A 147 -5.70 -18.30 9.84
N LYS A 148 -6.66 -17.54 9.30
CA LYS A 148 -7.69 -18.05 8.37
C LYS A 148 -7.12 -18.63 7.07
N VAL A 149 -5.92 -18.22 6.69
CA VAL A 149 -5.22 -18.67 5.48
C VAL A 149 -3.97 -19.51 5.81
N ASP A 150 -3.88 -20.07 7.03
CA ASP A 150 -2.76 -20.88 7.52
C ASP A 150 -1.40 -20.20 7.31
N TYR A 151 -1.32 -18.88 7.46
CA TYR A 151 -0.12 -18.06 7.22
C TYR A 151 0.49 -18.27 5.82
N LYS A 152 -0.36 -18.43 4.79
CA LYS A 152 0.06 -18.59 3.40
C LYS A 152 -0.60 -17.55 2.52
N VAL A 153 0.22 -16.74 1.84
CA VAL A 153 -0.24 -15.78 0.82
C VAL A 153 0.74 -15.79 -0.35
N ASP A 154 0.28 -15.40 -1.54
CA ASP A 154 1.20 -15.27 -2.68
C ASP A 154 2.10 -14.05 -2.51
N TYR A 155 1.55 -12.92 -2.13
CA TYR A 155 2.26 -11.64 -2.05
C TYR A 155 2.01 -10.91 -0.75
N VAL A 156 3.02 -10.16 -0.31
CA VAL A 156 2.91 -9.25 0.83
C VAL A 156 3.17 -7.83 0.33
N LEU A 157 2.26 -6.93 0.65
CA LEU A 157 2.32 -5.51 0.31
C LEU A 157 2.30 -4.71 1.61
N THR A 158 3.36 -3.99 1.88
CA THR A 158 3.44 -3.12 3.06
C THR A 158 3.90 -1.72 2.66
N HIS A 159 3.69 -0.71 3.52
CA HIS A 159 4.35 0.57 3.31
C HIS A 159 5.76 0.52 3.85
N ASP A 160 5.93 0.22 5.14
CA ASP A 160 7.25 0.00 5.75
C ASP A 160 7.73 -1.46 5.59
N ALA A 161 8.92 -1.78 6.03
CA ALA A 161 9.54 -3.08 5.85
C ALA A 161 9.89 -3.77 7.19
N PRO A 162 10.01 -5.12 7.23
CA PRO A 162 10.64 -5.80 8.35
C PRO A 162 12.05 -5.25 8.60
N SER A 163 12.46 -5.11 9.88
CA SER A 163 13.81 -4.62 10.22
C SER A 163 14.90 -5.48 9.58
N ARG A 164 14.67 -6.79 9.49
CA ARG A 164 15.58 -7.76 8.86
C ARG A 164 15.85 -7.51 7.37
N PHE A 165 14.96 -6.79 6.66
CA PHE A 165 15.25 -6.39 5.28
C PHE A 165 16.18 -5.18 5.24
N LEU A 166 16.18 -4.38 6.29
CA LEU A 166 16.91 -3.11 6.38
C LEU A 166 18.33 -3.29 6.94
N ASP A 167 18.54 -4.26 7.84
CA ASP A 167 19.79 -4.48 8.58
C ASP A 167 21.07 -4.56 7.72
N PHE A 168 20.94 -5.01 6.48
CA PHE A 168 22.07 -5.19 5.56
C PHE A 168 22.00 -4.26 4.36
N THR A 169 21.20 -3.19 4.44
CA THR A 169 20.97 -2.28 3.32
C THR A 169 21.26 -0.83 3.71
N ALA A 170 21.47 0.02 2.70
CA ALA A 170 21.53 1.47 2.91
C ALA A 170 20.14 2.11 3.08
N LEU A 171 19.11 1.31 3.38
CA LEU A 171 17.75 1.78 3.61
C LEU A 171 17.43 2.01 5.09
N ALA A 172 18.23 1.46 6.00
CA ALA A 172 17.99 1.62 7.44
C ALA A 172 17.96 3.11 7.83
N LEU A 173 16.84 3.54 8.37
CA LEU A 173 16.59 4.91 8.85
C LEU A 173 16.27 4.85 10.35
N GLY A 174 17.29 4.95 11.20
CA GLY A 174 17.11 4.98 12.66
C GLY A 174 16.89 3.63 13.33
N GLU A 175 16.33 3.65 14.55
CA GLU A 175 16.07 2.47 15.36
C GLU A 175 14.81 1.74 14.92
N SER A 176 14.76 0.43 15.16
CA SER A 176 13.57 -0.38 14.89
C SER A 176 12.42 0.01 15.82
N ASN A 177 11.26 0.25 15.25
CA ASN A 177 10.03 0.56 15.98
C ASN A 177 9.11 -0.69 16.11
N ARG A 178 7.95 -0.50 16.73
CA ARG A 178 6.98 -1.57 16.97
C ARG A 178 6.45 -2.20 15.68
N LEU A 179 6.26 -1.41 14.62
CA LEU A 179 5.80 -1.90 13.32
C LEU A 179 6.86 -2.82 12.69
N HIS A 180 8.13 -2.42 12.70
CA HIS A 180 9.22 -3.25 12.21
C HIS A 180 9.26 -4.62 12.92
N LEU A 181 9.15 -4.64 14.27
CA LEU A 181 9.13 -5.87 15.06
C LEU A 181 7.93 -6.76 14.73
N PHE A 182 6.76 -6.15 14.51
CA PHE A 182 5.58 -6.89 14.07
C PHE A 182 5.77 -7.49 12.67
N LEU A 183 6.31 -6.72 11.73
CA LEU A 183 6.60 -7.24 10.38
C LEU A 183 7.65 -8.35 10.41
N ASP A 184 8.64 -8.29 11.32
CA ASP A 184 9.59 -9.38 11.55
C ASP A 184 8.90 -10.64 12.13
N GLU A 185 7.92 -10.47 13.03
CA GLU A 185 7.10 -11.60 13.52
C GLU A 185 6.37 -12.28 12.36
N ILE A 186 5.72 -11.49 11.50
CA ILE A 186 5.00 -12.00 10.33
C ILE A 186 5.96 -12.68 9.36
N LEU A 187 7.10 -12.07 9.07
CA LEU A 187 8.12 -12.61 8.18
C LEU A 187 8.58 -14.02 8.59
N LEU A 188 8.69 -14.30 9.91
CA LEU A 188 9.11 -15.59 10.43
C LEU A 188 8.05 -16.71 10.29
N LYS A 189 6.79 -16.34 10.23
CA LYS A 189 5.66 -17.29 10.22
C LYS A 189 5.08 -17.52 8.83
N LEU A 190 5.24 -16.52 7.94
CA LEU A 190 4.52 -16.44 6.69
C LEU A 190 5.19 -17.22 5.57
N THR A 191 4.42 -18.00 4.83
CA THR A 191 4.83 -18.56 3.52
C THR A 191 4.34 -17.63 2.42
N TYR A 192 5.25 -17.09 1.61
CA TYR A 192 4.94 -16.14 0.53
C TYR A 192 5.93 -16.26 -0.65
N GLU A 193 5.50 -15.78 -1.83
CA GLU A 193 6.34 -15.72 -3.03
C GLU A 193 7.23 -14.47 -3.02
N LYS A 194 6.62 -13.27 -2.86
CA LYS A 194 7.34 -11.98 -2.83
C LYS A 194 6.71 -10.99 -1.85
N TRP A 195 7.56 -10.11 -1.34
CA TRP A 195 7.22 -8.99 -0.47
C TRP A 195 7.65 -7.67 -1.13
N PHE A 196 6.69 -6.76 -1.32
CA PHE A 196 6.92 -5.43 -1.86
C PHE A 196 6.59 -4.37 -0.81
N PHE A 197 7.39 -3.33 -0.74
CA PHE A 197 7.19 -2.25 0.22
C PHE A 197 7.62 -0.89 -0.36
N GLY A 198 7.07 0.22 0.15
CA GLY A 198 7.35 1.60 -0.22
C GLY A 198 8.32 2.30 0.72
N CYS A 199 7.94 3.48 1.21
CA CYS A 199 8.52 4.28 2.30
C CYS A 199 9.91 4.89 2.01
N TYR A 200 10.82 4.16 1.41
CA TYR A 200 12.26 4.52 1.31
C TYR A 200 12.61 5.29 0.04
N HIS A 201 11.65 5.65 -0.79
CA HIS A 201 11.80 6.38 -2.04
C HIS A 201 12.90 5.81 -2.96
N LYS A 202 12.99 4.49 -3.04
CA LYS A 202 13.97 3.78 -3.89
C LYS A 202 13.32 2.63 -4.64
N ASP A 203 13.77 2.40 -5.86
CA ASP A 203 13.44 1.23 -6.66
C ASP A 203 14.63 0.26 -6.57
N VAL A 204 14.59 -0.70 -5.62
CA VAL A 204 15.69 -1.62 -5.38
C VAL A 204 15.23 -3.03 -5.04
N GLN A 205 15.82 -4.01 -5.72
CA GLN A 205 15.64 -5.43 -5.40
C GLN A 205 16.62 -5.80 -4.28
N LEU A 206 16.11 -6.16 -3.09
CA LEU A 206 16.95 -6.54 -1.95
C LEU A 206 17.31 -8.03 -1.96
N SER A 207 16.37 -8.86 -2.40
CA SER A 207 16.57 -10.31 -2.53
C SER A 207 15.67 -10.85 -3.64
N THR A 208 15.72 -12.15 -3.90
CA THR A 208 14.80 -12.79 -4.85
C THR A 208 13.33 -12.66 -4.42
N LYS A 209 13.08 -12.43 -3.14
CA LYS A 209 11.74 -12.36 -2.54
C LYS A 209 11.32 -10.97 -2.07
N SER A 210 12.21 -9.99 -1.96
CA SER A 210 11.89 -8.67 -1.38
C SER A 210 12.35 -7.53 -2.27
N ARG A 211 11.47 -6.53 -2.46
CA ARG A 211 11.71 -5.36 -3.30
C ARG A 211 11.12 -4.10 -2.69
N CYS A 212 11.94 -3.05 -2.58
CA CYS A 212 11.51 -1.69 -2.35
C CYS A 212 11.04 -1.07 -3.68
N VAL A 213 9.93 -0.35 -3.65
CA VAL A 213 9.29 0.23 -4.84
C VAL A 213 8.98 1.69 -4.60
N PHE A 214 9.36 2.54 -5.53
CA PHE A 214 9.05 3.97 -5.51
C PHE A 214 8.39 4.43 -6.81
N CYS A 215 9.19 4.71 -7.84
CA CYS A 215 8.72 5.21 -9.13
C CYS A 215 8.35 4.10 -10.12
N ASP A 216 8.87 2.92 -9.93
CA ASP A 216 8.58 1.79 -10.81
C ASP A 216 7.08 1.42 -10.78
N VAL A 217 6.59 0.95 -11.94
CA VAL A 217 5.27 0.35 -12.08
C VAL A 217 5.43 -1.12 -12.42
N ILE A 218 5.27 -1.97 -11.41
CA ILE A 218 5.56 -3.41 -11.46
C ILE A 218 4.28 -4.18 -11.81
N PRO A 219 4.23 -4.89 -12.95
CA PRO A 219 3.11 -5.80 -13.24
C PRO A 219 3.23 -7.08 -12.40
N MET A 220 2.12 -7.49 -11.78
CA MET A 220 1.99 -8.71 -10.97
C MET A 220 1.38 -9.82 -11.82
N GLY A 221 2.14 -10.37 -12.73
CA GLY A 221 1.72 -11.44 -13.63
C GLY A 221 2.12 -11.18 -15.08
N GLU A 222 2.02 -12.21 -15.89
CA GLU A 222 2.23 -12.10 -17.33
C GLU A 222 0.95 -11.59 -17.99
N ARG A 223 1.06 -10.60 -18.88
CA ARG A 223 -0.04 -10.29 -19.79
C ARG A 223 -0.35 -11.56 -20.57
N ARG A 224 -1.56 -12.11 -20.44
CA ARG A 224 -2.05 -13.08 -21.42
C ARG A 224 -2.05 -12.35 -22.78
N THR A 225 -0.98 -12.55 -23.54
CA THR A 225 -0.97 -12.20 -24.95
C THR A 225 -2.04 -13.08 -25.59
N GLY A 226 -3.22 -12.46 -25.86
CA GLY A 226 -4.23 -13.12 -26.66
C GLY A 226 -3.57 -13.50 -27.96
N LEU A 227 -3.44 -14.79 -28.23
CA LEU A 227 -3.13 -15.28 -29.56
C LEU A 227 -4.20 -14.68 -30.49
N PHE A 228 -3.80 -13.73 -31.33
CA PHE A 228 -4.55 -13.43 -32.54
C PHE A 228 -4.55 -14.70 -33.38
N ARG A 229 -5.60 -15.52 -33.22
CA ARG A 229 -5.94 -16.49 -34.27
C ARG A 229 -6.44 -15.68 -35.46
N ARG A 230 -5.67 -15.70 -36.52
CA ARG A 230 -6.07 -15.29 -37.86
C ARG A 230 -7.26 -16.15 -38.35
#